data_758da6e31deb37c67132a58a65bbd921
#
_entry.id   758da6e31deb37c67132a58a65bbd921
#
_cell.length_a   1.000
_cell.length_b   1.000
_cell.length_c   1.000
_cell.angle_alpha   90.00
_cell.angle_beta   90.00
_cell.angle_gamma   90.00
#
_symmetry.space_group_name_H-M   'P 1'
#
loop_
_entity.id
_entity.type
_entity.pdbx_description
1 polymer ?
#
loop_
_entity_poly.entity_id
_entity_poly.type
_entity_poly.pdbx_seq_one_letter_code
_entity_poly.pdbx_strand_id
1 'polypeptide(L)'
;MVEYSHLTGDSQYDALVSQALQFQLGDLDAYMPANQTKTLGNDDQSAWGLAAMTAAEVGFVKPAKASWAEFAINVWNTQALRLDAEEKSGVCGGGLRWQIFSFNNGYDYKNAWSNGNFFLLSARLAKFTNNATYSQYADKVFKWSREVKLVSDRYQVLDGTATTSRCSTVNEVQWTAPLGIFAEGAALMYNMVNHHSNHSVATY
;
A
#
# COMPACT_ATOMS: atom_id res chain seq x y z
N MET A 1 14.38 7.05 8.20
CA MET A 1 14.90 7.28 9.59
C MET A 1 14.63 6.07 10.49
N VAL A 2 13.43 5.42 10.45
CA VAL A 2 13.18 4.16 11.19
C VAL A 2 14.21 3.08 10.81
N GLU A 3 14.42 2.86 9.51
CA GLU A 3 15.43 1.91 9.02
C GLU A 3 16.88 2.33 9.39
N TYR A 4 17.16 3.64 9.41
CA TYR A 4 18.46 4.12 9.85
C TYR A 4 18.75 3.69 11.29
N SER A 5 17.83 3.93 12.22
CA SER A 5 17.98 3.51 13.62
C SER A 5 18.15 1.99 13.73
N HIS A 6 17.31 1.22 13.01
CA HIS A 6 17.38 -0.24 13.01
C HIS A 6 18.71 -0.78 12.48
N LEU A 7 19.22 -0.22 11.37
CA LEU A 7 20.42 -0.72 10.70
C LEU A 7 21.73 -0.27 11.37
N THR A 8 21.73 0.92 11.97
CA THR A 8 22.94 1.50 12.58
C THR A 8 23.02 1.33 14.10
N GLY A 9 21.88 1.07 14.76
CA GLY A 9 21.76 1.10 16.22
C GLY A 9 21.75 2.52 16.82
N ASP A 10 21.79 3.57 15.98
CA ASP A 10 21.76 4.96 16.43
C ASP A 10 20.32 5.44 16.66
N SER A 11 19.94 5.55 17.92
CA SER A 11 18.58 5.90 18.35
C SER A 11 18.39 7.40 18.66
N GLN A 12 19.39 8.25 18.38
CA GLN A 12 19.35 9.68 18.76
C GLN A 12 18.12 10.43 18.19
N TYR A 13 17.56 9.97 17.07
CA TYR A 13 16.41 10.59 16.39
C TYR A 13 15.09 9.87 16.64
N ASP A 14 15.08 8.76 17.36
CA ASP A 14 13.88 7.90 17.46
C ASP A 14 12.67 8.61 18.06
N ALA A 15 12.89 9.40 19.12
CA ALA A 15 11.80 10.18 19.73
C ALA A 15 11.18 11.20 18.75
N LEU A 16 12.03 11.90 17.99
CA LEU A 16 11.59 12.87 16.98
C LEU A 16 10.86 12.19 15.82
N VAL A 17 11.38 11.07 15.34
CA VAL A 17 10.77 10.28 14.26
C VAL A 17 9.43 9.71 14.69
N SER A 18 9.34 9.16 15.90
CA SER A 18 8.08 8.68 16.48
C SER A 18 7.04 9.80 16.59
N GLN A 19 7.44 10.97 17.08
CA GLN A 19 6.57 12.13 17.16
C GLN A 19 6.08 12.57 15.77
N ALA A 20 6.95 12.65 14.77
CA ALA A 20 6.60 13.03 13.41
C ALA A 20 5.61 12.06 12.77
N LEU A 21 5.81 10.75 12.92
CA LEU A 21 4.89 9.72 12.44
C LEU A 21 3.51 9.83 13.11
N GLN A 22 3.45 10.10 14.42
CA GLN A 22 2.19 10.25 15.15
C GLN A 22 1.47 11.56 14.82
N PHE A 23 2.20 12.62 14.49
CA PHE A 23 1.61 13.93 14.17
C PHE A 23 0.72 13.89 12.91
N GLN A 24 1.01 13.00 11.96
CA GLN A 24 0.30 12.88 10.69
C GLN A 24 -0.91 11.94 10.74
N LEU A 25 -1.22 11.30 11.87
CA LEU A 25 -2.25 10.26 11.96
C LEU A 25 -3.67 10.74 11.58
N GLY A 26 -4.03 11.97 11.98
CA GLY A 26 -5.40 12.46 11.83
C GLY A 26 -6.41 11.75 12.75
N ASP A 27 -7.68 12.12 12.64
CA ASP A 27 -8.74 11.68 13.57
C ASP A 27 -9.04 10.17 13.53
N LEU A 28 -8.78 9.53 12.41
CA LEU A 28 -9.01 8.09 12.23
C LEU A 28 -7.78 7.23 12.54
N ASP A 29 -6.70 7.82 13.03
CA ASP A 29 -5.40 7.16 13.18
C ASP A 29 -4.94 6.42 11.89
N ALA A 30 -5.30 6.98 10.73
CA ALA A 30 -5.13 6.37 9.41
C ALA A 30 -4.37 7.28 8.43
N TYR A 31 -3.60 8.23 8.94
CA TYR A 31 -2.84 9.18 8.13
C TYR A 31 -3.71 9.98 7.15
N MET A 32 -4.84 10.45 7.66
CA MET A 32 -5.77 11.33 6.94
C MET A 32 -6.04 12.62 7.73
N PRO A 33 -5.03 13.48 7.95
CA PRO A 33 -5.24 14.72 8.72
C PRO A 33 -6.14 15.68 7.92
N ALA A 34 -7.11 16.27 8.61
CA ALA A 34 -8.16 17.09 8.00
C ALA A 34 -7.62 18.31 7.20
N ASN A 35 -6.46 18.82 7.57
CA ASN A 35 -5.82 19.94 6.87
C ASN A 35 -5.17 19.56 5.52
N GLN A 36 -5.11 18.28 5.17
CA GLN A 36 -4.53 17.78 3.91
C GLN A 36 -5.58 17.32 2.88
N THR A 37 -6.87 17.45 3.16
CA THR A 37 -7.95 16.94 2.29
C THR A 37 -7.90 17.49 0.85
N LYS A 38 -7.33 18.68 0.63
CA LYS A 38 -7.22 19.29 -0.71
C LYS A 38 -6.13 18.69 -1.58
N THR A 39 -5.24 17.89 -1.02
CA THR A 39 -4.04 17.37 -1.72
C THR A 39 -3.78 15.90 -1.45
N LEU A 40 -4.48 15.29 -0.50
CA LEU A 40 -4.20 13.92 -0.05
C LEU A 40 -4.62 12.88 -1.08
N GLY A 41 -3.63 12.15 -1.60
CA GLY A 41 -3.81 10.98 -2.44
C GLY A 41 -3.79 9.66 -1.67
N ASN A 42 -4.24 8.59 -2.32
CA ASN A 42 -4.10 7.24 -1.79
C ASN A 42 -2.64 6.82 -1.65
N ASP A 43 -1.78 7.27 -2.55
CA ASP A 43 -0.32 7.07 -2.50
C ASP A 43 0.32 7.77 -1.31
N ASP A 44 -0.06 9.03 -1.03
CA ASP A 44 0.42 9.77 0.14
C ASP A 44 0.04 9.04 1.44
N GLN A 45 -1.22 8.66 1.57
CA GLN A 45 -1.71 7.91 2.72
C GLN A 45 -1.00 6.57 2.89
N SER A 46 -0.84 5.82 1.79
CA SER A 46 -0.16 4.51 1.83
C SER A 46 1.31 4.63 2.19
N ALA A 47 2.01 5.69 1.75
CA ALA A 47 3.41 5.91 2.10
C ALA A 47 3.58 6.03 3.63
N TRP A 48 2.68 6.72 4.31
CA TRP A 48 2.65 6.77 5.75
C TRP A 48 2.30 5.40 6.37
N GLY A 49 1.34 4.68 5.79
CA GLY A 49 0.99 3.31 6.20
C GLY A 49 2.16 2.34 6.09
N LEU A 50 2.94 2.43 5.01
CA LEU A 50 4.16 1.64 4.81
C LEU A 50 5.27 2.03 5.80
N ALA A 51 5.39 3.32 6.14
CA ALA A 51 6.33 3.77 7.17
C ALA A 51 5.95 3.23 8.55
N ALA A 52 4.66 3.23 8.91
CA ALA A 52 4.17 2.61 10.13
C ALA A 52 4.38 1.08 10.13
N MET A 53 4.17 0.43 8.98
CA MET A 53 4.44 -1.00 8.83
C MET A 53 5.92 -1.33 9.04
N THR A 54 6.83 -0.53 8.47
CA THR A 54 8.28 -0.66 8.73
C THR A 54 8.59 -0.53 10.22
N ALA A 55 8.01 0.46 10.89
CA ALA A 55 8.19 0.65 12.32
C ALA A 55 7.68 -0.55 13.15
N ALA A 56 6.57 -1.17 12.72
CA ALA A 56 6.05 -2.39 13.35
C ALA A 56 7.00 -3.59 13.18
N GLU A 57 7.49 -3.80 11.96
CA GLU A 57 8.34 -4.95 11.61
C GLU A 57 9.71 -4.93 12.29
N VAL A 58 10.29 -3.74 12.45
CA VAL A 58 11.60 -3.60 13.11
C VAL A 58 11.52 -3.42 14.63
N GLY A 59 10.31 -3.40 15.21
CA GLY A 59 10.13 -3.17 16.64
C GLY A 59 10.55 -1.77 17.09
N PHE A 60 10.30 -0.75 16.25
CA PHE A 60 10.63 0.64 16.53
C PHE A 60 10.00 1.12 17.85
N VAL A 61 10.54 2.19 18.43
CA VAL A 61 10.06 2.75 19.71
C VAL A 61 8.53 2.91 19.70
N LYS A 62 7.90 2.34 20.74
CA LYS A 62 6.43 2.24 20.83
C LYS A 62 5.79 3.63 20.80
N PRO A 63 4.74 3.86 19.99
CA PRO A 63 3.98 5.11 20.00
C PRO A 63 3.19 5.29 21.30
N ALA A 64 2.80 6.51 21.61
CA ALA A 64 2.03 6.82 22.81
C ALA A 64 0.63 6.19 22.83
N LYS A 65 0.05 5.97 21.65
CA LYS A 65 -1.30 5.46 21.43
C LYS A 65 -1.24 4.28 20.47
N ALA A 66 -1.96 3.21 20.74
CA ALA A 66 -2.05 2.03 19.89
C ALA A 66 -0.67 1.38 19.57
N SER A 67 -0.52 0.77 18.38
CA SER A 67 0.74 0.21 17.87
C SER A 67 0.97 0.66 16.43
N TRP A 68 2.21 0.57 15.95
CA TRP A 68 2.55 0.88 14.56
C TRP A 68 1.77 0.00 13.58
N ALA A 69 1.58 -1.28 13.93
CA ALA A 69 0.78 -2.20 13.12
C ALA A 69 -0.69 -1.78 13.03
N GLU A 70 -1.30 -1.29 14.12
CA GLU A 70 -2.67 -0.80 14.10
C GLU A 70 -2.83 0.43 13.20
N PHE A 71 -1.86 1.35 13.19
CA PHE A 71 -1.90 2.49 12.27
C PHE A 71 -1.80 2.04 10.80
N ALA A 72 -0.95 1.07 10.50
CA ALA A 72 -0.86 0.48 9.16
C ALA A 72 -2.17 -0.22 8.75
N ILE A 73 -2.80 -0.95 9.67
CA ILE A 73 -4.10 -1.61 9.49
C ILE A 73 -5.20 -0.58 9.25
N ASN A 74 -5.22 0.55 9.97
CA ASN A 74 -6.21 1.60 9.77
C ASN A 74 -6.09 2.24 8.38
N VAL A 75 -4.87 2.47 7.88
CA VAL A 75 -4.65 2.89 6.48
C VAL A 75 -5.23 1.84 5.53
N TRP A 76 -4.85 0.59 5.71
CA TRP A 76 -5.32 -0.50 4.88
C TRP A 76 -6.86 -0.59 4.86
N ASN A 77 -7.52 -0.52 6.02
CA ASN A 77 -8.98 -0.57 6.13
C ASN A 77 -9.66 0.54 5.32
N THR A 78 -9.16 1.77 5.42
CA THR A 78 -9.74 2.90 4.66
C THR A 78 -9.55 2.74 3.16
N GLN A 79 -8.42 2.20 2.73
CA GLN A 79 -8.12 1.95 1.31
C GLN A 79 -8.88 0.73 0.76
N ALA A 80 -9.03 -0.34 1.54
CA ALA A 80 -9.83 -1.50 1.18
C ALA A 80 -11.29 -1.10 0.91
N LEU A 81 -11.88 -0.27 1.78
CA LEU A 81 -13.24 0.26 1.57
C LEU A 81 -13.36 1.06 0.27
N ARG A 82 -12.36 1.88 -0.08
CA ARG A 82 -12.35 2.64 -1.34
C ARG A 82 -12.17 1.72 -2.55
N LEU A 83 -11.31 0.71 -2.44
CA LEU A 83 -11.11 -0.29 -3.50
C LEU A 83 -12.41 -1.06 -3.79
N ASP A 84 -13.09 -1.52 -2.74
CA ASP A 84 -14.37 -2.23 -2.88
C ASP A 84 -15.47 -1.33 -3.46
N ALA A 85 -15.47 -0.03 -3.14
CA ALA A 85 -16.37 0.93 -3.75
C ALA A 85 -16.11 1.11 -5.26
N GLU A 86 -14.82 1.19 -5.67
CA GLU A 86 -14.46 1.26 -7.10
C GLU A 86 -14.82 -0.02 -7.86
N GLU A 87 -14.63 -1.19 -7.25
CA GLU A 87 -15.05 -2.47 -7.84
C GLU A 87 -16.58 -2.52 -8.05
N LYS A 88 -17.35 -2.15 -7.02
CA LYS A 88 -18.82 -2.09 -7.09
C LYS A 88 -19.32 -1.08 -8.11
N SER A 89 -18.64 0.03 -8.29
CA SER A 89 -19.00 1.05 -9.29
C SER A 89 -18.79 0.58 -10.71
N GLY A 90 -17.99 -0.47 -10.92
CA GLY A 90 -17.61 -1.00 -12.23
C GLY A 90 -16.64 -0.09 -13.01
N VAL A 91 -16.17 1.00 -12.42
CA VAL A 91 -15.22 1.90 -13.07
C VAL A 91 -13.87 1.19 -13.21
N CYS A 92 -13.52 0.84 -14.42
CA CYS A 92 -12.31 0.10 -14.78
C CYS A 92 -12.17 -1.27 -14.06
N GLY A 93 -13.25 -1.86 -13.58
CA GLY A 93 -13.22 -3.14 -12.87
C GLY A 93 -12.55 -3.14 -11.50
N GLY A 94 -12.24 -1.98 -10.94
CA GLY A 94 -11.57 -1.85 -9.64
C GLY A 94 -10.36 -0.90 -9.65
N GLY A 95 -9.43 -1.12 -8.73
CA GLY A 95 -8.23 -0.30 -8.55
C GLY A 95 -8.46 1.03 -7.83
N LEU A 96 -7.50 1.43 -7.01
CA LEU A 96 -7.56 2.71 -6.30
C LEU A 96 -7.31 3.88 -7.25
N ARG A 97 -8.05 4.96 -7.04
CA ARG A 97 -7.77 6.25 -7.66
C ARG A 97 -6.49 6.85 -7.07
N TRP A 98 -5.85 7.74 -7.81
CA TRP A 98 -4.74 8.52 -7.27
C TRP A 98 -5.22 9.38 -6.10
N GLN A 99 -6.23 10.25 -6.34
CA GLN A 99 -6.74 11.14 -5.30
C GLN A 99 -7.91 10.51 -4.53
N ILE A 100 -8.03 10.85 -3.25
CA ILE A 100 -9.09 10.36 -2.36
C ILE A 100 -10.40 11.13 -2.59
N PHE A 101 -10.30 12.45 -2.78
CA PHE A 101 -11.44 13.34 -2.84
C PHE A 101 -11.75 13.76 -4.28
N SER A 102 -13.03 13.70 -4.67
CA SER A 102 -13.49 13.95 -6.03
C SER A 102 -13.26 15.38 -6.55
N PHE A 103 -13.04 16.33 -5.67
CA PHE A 103 -12.71 17.71 -6.03
C PHE A 103 -11.22 17.95 -6.32
N ASN A 104 -10.38 16.93 -6.11
CA ASN A 104 -8.94 17.06 -6.38
C ASN A 104 -8.62 16.72 -7.84
N ASN A 105 -7.71 17.47 -8.44
CA ASN A 105 -7.11 17.14 -9.73
C ASN A 105 -6.43 15.77 -9.64
N GLY A 106 -6.71 14.88 -10.61
CA GLY A 106 -6.20 13.50 -10.60
C GLY A 106 -7.13 12.48 -9.94
N TYR A 107 -8.33 12.89 -9.48
CA TYR A 107 -9.34 11.94 -9.03
C TYR A 107 -9.76 10.96 -10.14
N ASP A 108 -9.72 11.39 -11.40
CA ASP A 108 -10.02 10.55 -12.57
C ASP A 108 -8.86 9.64 -13.00
N TYR A 109 -7.83 9.53 -12.21
CA TYR A 109 -6.63 8.77 -12.54
C TYR A 109 -6.38 7.64 -11.55
N LYS A 110 -6.01 6.46 -12.04
CA LYS A 110 -5.60 5.30 -11.25
C LYS A 110 -4.13 5.02 -11.57
N ASN A 111 -3.26 5.20 -10.59
CA ASN A 111 -1.81 5.15 -10.78
C ASN A 111 -1.13 3.95 -10.12
N ALA A 112 0.10 3.66 -10.57
CA ALA A 112 0.92 2.59 -10.04
C ALA A 112 1.35 2.85 -8.58
N TRP A 113 1.49 4.11 -8.18
CA TRP A 113 1.85 4.45 -6.81
C TRP A 113 0.78 4.03 -5.81
N SER A 114 -0.47 4.45 -6.00
CA SER A 114 -1.58 4.11 -5.09
C SER A 114 -1.83 2.62 -5.04
N ASN A 115 -1.88 1.97 -6.20
CA ASN A 115 -2.19 0.55 -6.29
C ASN A 115 -1.01 -0.34 -5.85
N GLY A 116 0.22 0.04 -6.20
CA GLY A 116 1.42 -0.66 -5.76
C GLY A 116 1.64 -0.55 -4.25
N ASN A 117 1.49 0.64 -3.68
CA ASN A 117 1.60 0.83 -2.23
C ASN A 117 0.56 0.02 -1.47
N PHE A 118 -0.69 -0.02 -1.94
CA PHE A 118 -1.73 -0.84 -1.32
C PHE A 118 -1.45 -2.33 -1.48
N PHE A 119 -0.96 -2.76 -2.64
CA PHE A 119 -0.48 -4.13 -2.87
C PHE A 119 0.62 -4.52 -1.89
N LEU A 120 1.66 -3.69 -1.76
CA LEU A 120 2.78 -3.94 -0.84
C LEU A 120 2.33 -3.94 0.62
N LEU A 121 1.51 -2.97 1.03
CA LEU A 121 0.98 -2.91 2.39
C LEU A 121 0.16 -4.15 2.73
N SER A 122 -0.67 -4.61 1.79
CA SER A 122 -1.46 -5.84 1.93
C SER A 122 -0.55 -7.08 2.07
N ALA A 123 0.48 -7.21 1.23
CA ALA A 123 1.44 -8.32 1.30
C ALA A 123 2.21 -8.34 2.64
N ARG A 124 2.67 -7.17 3.11
CA ARG A 124 3.39 -7.03 4.39
C ARG A 124 2.49 -7.35 5.58
N LEU A 125 1.24 -6.85 5.59
CA LEU A 125 0.26 -7.17 6.63
C LEU A 125 -0.10 -8.66 6.63
N ALA A 126 -0.26 -9.29 5.46
CA ALA A 126 -0.49 -10.73 5.37
C ALA A 126 0.63 -11.53 6.03
N LYS A 127 1.88 -11.19 5.73
CA LYS A 127 3.06 -11.82 6.34
C LYS A 127 3.13 -11.56 7.84
N PHE A 128 2.91 -10.33 8.28
CA PHE A 128 3.06 -9.92 9.67
C PHE A 128 1.99 -10.50 10.58
N THR A 129 0.73 -10.56 10.11
CA THR A 129 -0.43 -10.99 10.90
C THR A 129 -0.84 -12.44 10.67
N ASN A 130 -0.31 -13.08 9.63
CA ASN A 130 -0.75 -14.39 9.13
C ASN A 130 -2.27 -14.44 8.81
N ASN A 131 -2.85 -13.30 8.40
CA ASN A 131 -4.27 -13.19 8.05
C ASN A 131 -4.46 -13.20 6.53
N ALA A 132 -5.14 -14.23 6.02
CA ALA A 132 -5.37 -14.45 4.59
C ALA A 132 -6.18 -13.34 3.91
N THR A 133 -6.96 -12.53 4.65
CA THR A 133 -7.70 -11.40 4.07
C THR A 133 -6.76 -10.43 3.36
N TYR A 134 -5.61 -10.14 3.97
CA TYR A 134 -4.64 -9.22 3.36
C TYR A 134 -4.02 -9.78 2.07
N SER A 135 -3.66 -11.08 2.04
CA SER A 135 -3.14 -11.70 0.83
C SER A 135 -4.17 -11.75 -0.30
N GLN A 136 -5.45 -11.99 0.00
CA GLN A 136 -6.54 -11.93 -0.98
C GLN A 136 -6.66 -10.54 -1.63
N TYR A 137 -6.52 -9.46 -0.85
CA TYR A 137 -6.54 -8.11 -1.40
C TYR A 137 -5.26 -7.79 -2.19
N ALA A 138 -4.11 -8.29 -1.77
CA ALA A 138 -2.88 -8.19 -2.55
C ALA A 138 -3.06 -8.84 -3.93
N ASP A 139 -3.56 -10.08 -3.99
CA ASP A 139 -3.84 -10.79 -5.23
C ASP A 139 -4.85 -10.03 -6.11
N LYS A 140 -5.94 -9.54 -5.50
CA LYS A 140 -6.97 -8.74 -6.18
C LYS A 140 -6.38 -7.53 -6.91
N VAL A 141 -5.58 -6.73 -6.22
CA VAL A 141 -4.97 -5.51 -6.81
C VAL A 141 -3.91 -5.85 -7.84
N PHE A 142 -3.08 -6.85 -7.59
CA PHE A 142 -2.08 -7.27 -8.57
C PHE A 142 -2.75 -7.78 -9.85
N LYS A 143 -3.79 -8.62 -9.73
CA LYS A 143 -4.57 -9.13 -10.87
C LYS A 143 -5.20 -7.98 -11.67
N TRP A 144 -5.87 -7.06 -10.99
CA TRP A 144 -6.43 -5.85 -11.62
C TRP A 144 -5.36 -5.05 -12.36
N SER A 145 -4.20 -4.83 -11.75
CA SER A 145 -3.07 -4.10 -12.36
C SER A 145 -2.57 -4.77 -13.66
N ARG A 146 -2.63 -6.10 -13.72
CA ARG A 146 -2.32 -6.88 -14.93
C ARG A 146 -3.41 -6.74 -16.00
N GLU A 147 -4.68 -6.80 -15.60
CA GLU A 147 -5.82 -6.73 -16.49
C GLU A 147 -5.90 -5.38 -17.23
N VAL A 148 -5.66 -4.26 -16.53
CA VAL A 148 -5.63 -2.92 -17.12
C VAL A 148 -4.28 -2.55 -17.75
N LYS A 149 -3.31 -3.49 -17.77
CA LYS A 149 -1.94 -3.30 -18.29
C LYS A 149 -1.12 -2.24 -17.56
N LEU A 150 -1.48 -1.89 -16.34
CA LEU A 150 -0.64 -1.08 -15.45
C LEU A 150 0.68 -1.81 -15.14
N VAL A 151 0.59 -3.12 -14.97
CA VAL A 151 1.73 -4.04 -15.04
C VAL A 151 1.64 -4.79 -16.37
N SER A 152 2.54 -4.51 -17.30
CA SER A 152 2.55 -5.05 -18.66
C SER A 152 2.82 -6.57 -18.69
N ASP A 153 2.64 -7.21 -19.85
CA ASP A 153 2.95 -8.62 -20.03
C ASP A 153 4.46 -8.93 -19.89
N ARG A 154 5.30 -7.90 -19.99
CA ARG A 154 6.75 -7.96 -19.75
C ARG A 154 7.13 -7.55 -18.32
N TYR A 155 6.15 -7.42 -17.42
CA TYR A 155 6.34 -6.97 -16.04
C TYR A 155 6.92 -5.54 -15.90
N GLN A 156 6.73 -4.69 -16.89
CA GLN A 156 7.00 -3.27 -16.77
C GLN A 156 5.87 -2.63 -15.96
N VAL A 157 6.21 -1.82 -14.99
CA VAL A 157 5.23 -1.04 -14.21
C VAL A 157 5.11 0.33 -14.84
N LEU A 158 3.93 0.63 -15.36
CA LEU A 158 3.59 1.86 -16.07
C LEU A 158 2.91 2.85 -15.13
N ASP A 159 2.90 4.14 -15.45
CA ASP A 159 2.49 5.20 -14.55
C ASP A 159 1.03 5.10 -14.10
N GLY A 160 0.10 4.99 -15.04
CA GLY A 160 -1.32 4.97 -14.68
C GLY A 160 -2.27 5.04 -15.88
N THR A 161 -3.56 5.09 -15.57
CA THR A 161 -4.62 5.13 -16.57
C THR A 161 -5.77 6.02 -16.12
N ALA A 162 -6.45 6.68 -17.07
CA ALA A 162 -7.56 7.57 -16.79
C ALA A 162 -8.91 6.81 -16.79
N THR A 163 -9.77 7.12 -15.82
CA THR A 163 -11.14 6.57 -15.76
C THR A 163 -12.02 7.09 -16.89
N THR A 164 -11.72 8.30 -17.39
CA THR A 164 -12.41 8.91 -18.54
C THR A 164 -12.24 8.13 -19.83
N SER A 165 -11.12 7.43 -20.00
CA SER A 165 -10.90 6.48 -21.10
C SER A 165 -11.38 5.05 -20.77
N ARG A 166 -12.07 4.85 -19.66
CA ARG A 166 -12.43 3.53 -19.12
C ARG A 166 -11.20 2.62 -18.93
N CYS A 167 -10.07 3.23 -18.58
CA CYS A 167 -8.78 2.56 -18.41
C CYS A 167 -8.29 1.78 -19.65
N SER A 168 -8.74 2.16 -20.85
CA SER A 168 -8.34 1.50 -22.10
C SER A 168 -6.97 1.94 -22.61
N THR A 169 -6.43 3.04 -22.09
CA THR A 169 -5.11 3.57 -22.45
C THR A 169 -4.27 3.80 -21.19
N VAL A 170 -3.03 3.36 -21.22
CA VAL A 170 -2.09 3.50 -20.10
C VAL A 170 -1.02 4.51 -20.46
N ASN A 171 -0.66 5.38 -19.53
CA ASN A 171 0.51 6.23 -19.61
C ASN A 171 1.76 5.35 -19.41
N GLU A 172 2.58 5.23 -20.45
CA GLU A 172 3.73 4.31 -20.49
C GLU A 172 4.99 4.82 -19.76
N VAL A 173 4.91 5.97 -19.11
CA VAL A 173 6.01 6.47 -18.27
C VAL A 173 6.29 5.43 -17.17
N GLN A 174 7.57 5.19 -16.90
CA GLN A 174 8.03 4.25 -15.89
C GLN A 174 8.81 4.98 -14.80
N TRP A 175 8.50 4.66 -13.56
CA TRP A 175 9.18 5.19 -12.38
C TRP A 175 9.85 4.05 -11.61
N THR A 176 11.05 4.29 -11.12
CA THR A 176 11.81 3.27 -10.37
C THR A 176 11.12 2.86 -9.07
N ALA A 177 10.47 3.81 -8.38
CA ALA A 177 9.86 3.53 -7.09
C ALA A 177 8.62 2.62 -7.19
N PRO A 178 7.59 2.85 -8.04
CA PRO A 178 6.51 1.89 -8.23
C PRO A 178 7.00 0.51 -8.69
N LEU A 179 8.02 0.46 -9.53
CA LEU A 179 8.62 -0.82 -9.94
C LEU A 179 9.17 -1.59 -8.73
N GLY A 180 9.94 -0.92 -7.87
CA GLY A 180 10.47 -1.52 -6.65
C GLY A 180 9.36 -2.00 -5.70
N ILE A 181 8.31 -1.20 -5.53
CA ILE A 181 7.14 -1.50 -4.68
C ILE A 181 6.43 -2.78 -5.17
N PHE A 182 6.15 -2.88 -6.48
CA PHE A 182 5.53 -4.09 -7.04
C PHE A 182 6.45 -5.31 -6.96
N ALA A 183 7.76 -5.13 -7.17
CA ALA A 183 8.74 -6.22 -7.06
C ALA A 183 8.83 -6.76 -5.61
N GLU A 184 8.88 -5.89 -4.62
CA GLU A 184 8.89 -6.28 -3.19
C GLU A 184 7.59 -7.00 -2.81
N GLY A 185 6.43 -6.45 -3.17
CA GLY A 185 5.14 -7.08 -2.90
C GLY A 185 5.02 -8.46 -3.54
N ALA A 186 5.44 -8.62 -4.80
CA ALA A 186 5.44 -9.90 -5.50
C ALA A 186 6.38 -10.92 -4.84
N ALA A 187 7.56 -10.52 -4.40
CA ALA A 187 8.50 -11.40 -3.69
C ALA A 187 7.93 -11.88 -2.35
N LEU A 188 7.25 -11.00 -1.61
CA LEU A 188 6.59 -11.37 -0.35
C LEU A 188 5.47 -12.38 -0.58
N MET A 189 4.60 -12.14 -1.58
CA MET A 189 3.50 -13.04 -1.92
C MET A 189 4.01 -14.41 -2.40
N TYR A 190 5.05 -14.43 -3.24
CA TYR A 190 5.69 -15.67 -3.69
C TYR A 190 6.22 -16.51 -2.53
N ASN A 191 6.92 -15.88 -1.59
CA ASN A 191 7.47 -16.58 -0.42
C ASN A 191 6.37 -17.16 0.48
N MET A 192 5.25 -16.45 0.68
CA MET A 192 4.13 -16.97 1.48
C MET A 192 3.50 -18.22 0.87
N VAL A 193 3.29 -18.24 -0.46
CA VAL A 193 2.71 -19.40 -1.15
C VAL A 193 3.62 -20.63 -1.02
N ASN A 194 4.93 -20.46 -1.22
CA ASN A 194 5.87 -21.57 -1.18
C ASN A 194 6.07 -22.13 0.24
N HIS A 195 6.02 -21.30 1.28
CA HIS A 195 6.08 -21.78 2.66
C HIS A 195 4.88 -22.63 3.02
N HIS A 196 3.68 -22.30 2.55
CA HIS A 196 2.47 -23.11 2.79
C HIS A 196 2.51 -24.45 2.02
N SER A 197 3.06 -24.47 0.80
CA SER A 197 3.21 -25.68 -0.01
C SER A 197 4.21 -26.68 0.60
N ASN A 198 5.30 -26.21 1.20
CA ASN A 198 6.32 -27.05 1.81
C ASN A 198 5.87 -27.66 3.17
N HIS A 199 4.91 -27.08 3.86
CA HIS A 199 4.35 -27.66 5.10
C HIS A 199 3.29 -28.72 4.83
N SER A 200 2.67 -28.74 3.65
CA SER A 200 1.71 -29.78 3.26
C SER A 200 2.37 -31.07 2.73
N VAL A 201 3.66 -31.05 2.46
CA VAL A 201 4.43 -32.23 1.97
C VAL A 201 5.12 -32.98 3.11
N ALA A 202 5.11 -32.48 4.34
CA ALA A 202 5.78 -33.10 5.50
C ALA A 202 4.87 -34.04 6.34
N THR A 203 3.72 -34.43 5.81
CA THR A 203 2.80 -35.39 6.48
C THR A 203 2.34 -36.47 5.48
N TYR A 204 3.31 -37.29 5.00
CA TYR A 204 3.05 -38.66 4.52
C TYR A 204 4.27 -39.53 4.79
#